data_21c1cb469aeed639436faecbb5096740
#
_entry.id   21c1cb469aeed639436faecbb5096740
#
_cell.length_a   1.000
_cell.length_b   1.000
_cell.length_c   1.000
_cell.angle_alpha   90.00
_cell.angle_beta   90.00
_cell.angle_gamma   90.00
#
_symmetry.space_group_name_H-M   'P 1'
#
loop_
_entity.id
_entity.type
_entity.pdbx_description
1 polymer ?
#
loop_
_entity_poly.entity_id
_entity_poly.type
_entity_poly.pdbx_seq_one_letter_code
_entity_poly.pdbx_strand_id
1 'polypeptide(L)'
;MVIEFDPIAPTSWADPYPTYRALRDTAPVHRSPSSGFYSVSRYEDVLSVLKRPEAFSSRAMFTVLMNGGKEELPALSWDFVRFLVRFPLRTRLNPFAFPKARNLIADDPPGHGTLRNVVNRGFTPRRIAAWEPRIRELVEQHLGALRRGEPFDLVHDFAIPLPVTVIAEMLGIEPERQRDFKRWSDAVIEGATGAGRARPFAPVYVDAVLELMAYLRRAIARRRRAPGDDLISAILADAPGGTRLSPTEAVLFVQLLLVAGNETTTNLIGNAVQALLDHPEQLARVRREPALVPALVEEALRFDAPVQTVFRTATRDVEL
;
A
#
# COMPACT_ATOMS: atom_id res chain seq x y z
N MET A 1 -23.83 -23.31 -13.25
CA MET A 1 -23.06 -22.25 -13.95
C MET A 1 -21.63 -22.34 -13.44
N VAL A 2 -20.65 -22.57 -14.31
CA VAL A 2 -19.25 -22.57 -13.89
C VAL A 2 -18.85 -21.10 -13.70
N ILE A 3 -18.41 -20.73 -12.51
CA ILE A 3 -17.92 -19.39 -12.24
C ILE A 3 -16.46 -19.34 -12.73
N GLU A 4 -16.20 -18.54 -13.75
CA GLU A 4 -14.83 -18.23 -14.18
C GLU A 4 -14.36 -16.97 -13.43
N PHE A 5 -13.60 -17.17 -12.36
CA PHE A 5 -13.00 -16.09 -11.59
C PHE A 5 -11.53 -16.40 -11.32
N ASP A 6 -10.69 -15.41 -11.60
CA ASP A 6 -9.27 -15.43 -11.27
C ASP A 6 -8.90 -14.11 -10.59
N PRO A 7 -8.45 -14.13 -9.32
CA PRO A 7 -8.17 -12.90 -8.57
C PRO A 7 -7.01 -12.07 -9.15
N ILE A 8 -6.18 -12.67 -10.02
CA ILE A 8 -5.05 -11.97 -10.64
C ILE A 8 -5.29 -11.62 -12.12
N ALA A 9 -6.44 -12.00 -12.69
CA ALA A 9 -6.76 -11.68 -14.08
C ALA A 9 -7.36 -10.26 -14.20
N PRO A 10 -6.85 -9.42 -15.13
CA PRO A 10 -7.37 -8.06 -15.35
C PRO A 10 -8.88 -8.01 -15.67
N THR A 11 -9.41 -9.05 -16.31
CA THR A 11 -10.84 -9.19 -16.63
C THR A 11 -11.74 -9.23 -15.39
N SER A 12 -11.17 -9.56 -14.22
CA SER A 12 -11.90 -9.62 -12.95
C SER A 12 -11.95 -8.30 -12.20
N TRP A 13 -11.34 -7.21 -12.72
CA TRP A 13 -11.15 -5.98 -11.95
C TRP A 13 -12.15 -4.86 -12.26
N ALA A 14 -12.75 -4.84 -13.47
CA ALA A 14 -13.58 -3.71 -13.91
C ALA A 14 -14.90 -3.59 -13.12
N ASP A 15 -15.60 -4.71 -12.91
CA ASP A 15 -16.77 -4.83 -12.04
C ASP A 15 -16.81 -6.22 -11.40
N PRO A 16 -16.16 -6.40 -10.24
CA PRO A 16 -16.08 -7.70 -9.60
C PRO A 16 -17.32 -8.11 -8.80
N TYR A 17 -18.20 -7.16 -8.47
CA TYR A 17 -19.27 -7.34 -7.49
C TYR A 17 -20.32 -8.38 -7.86
N PRO A 18 -20.80 -8.48 -9.13
CA PRO A 18 -21.68 -9.56 -9.53
C PRO A 18 -21.05 -10.94 -9.35
N THR A 19 -19.75 -11.06 -9.68
CA THR A 19 -18.98 -12.29 -9.50
C THR A 19 -18.77 -12.61 -8.02
N TYR A 20 -18.44 -11.62 -7.18
CA TYR A 20 -18.32 -11.82 -5.74
C TYR A 20 -19.63 -12.28 -5.10
N ARG A 21 -20.77 -11.79 -5.57
CA ARG A 21 -22.10 -12.29 -5.14
C ARG A 21 -22.27 -13.75 -5.50
N ALA A 22 -22.03 -14.11 -6.77
CA ALA A 22 -22.16 -15.48 -7.22
C ALA A 22 -21.22 -16.44 -6.44
N LEU A 23 -19.99 -16.02 -6.16
CA LEU A 23 -19.05 -16.77 -5.32
C LEU A 23 -19.61 -17.00 -3.92
N ARG A 24 -20.08 -15.96 -3.23
CA ARG A 24 -20.65 -16.09 -1.87
C ARG A 24 -21.84 -17.04 -1.82
N ASP A 25 -22.68 -16.99 -2.85
CA ASP A 25 -23.93 -17.73 -2.87
C ASP A 25 -23.73 -19.22 -3.25
N THR A 26 -22.81 -19.52 -4.17
CA THR A 26 -22.73 -20.85 -4.77
C THR A 26 -21.36 -21.55 -4.63
N ALA A 27 -20.28 -20.79 -4.45
CA ALA A 27 -18.92 -21.32 -4.37
C ALA A 27 -18.04 -20.48 -3.42
N PRO A 28 -18.33 -20.43 -2.11
CA PRO A 28 -17.67 -19.51 -1.18
C PRO A 28 -16.17 -19.74 -1.03
N VAL A 29 -15.72 -20.95 -1.30
CA VAL A 29 -14.31 -21.31 -1.49
C VAL A 29 -14.18 -21.81 -2.93
N HIS A 30 -13.68 -20.96 -3.81
CA HIS A 30 -13.56 -21.21 -5.24
C HIS A 30 -12.10 -21.38 -5.64
N ARG A 31 -11.80 -22.44 -6.39
CA ARG A 31 -10.48 -22.64 -6.99
C ARG A 31 -10.49 -22.12 -8.43
N SER A 32 -9.66 -21.10 -8.71
CA SER A 32 -9.45 -20.63 -10.07
C SER A 32 -8.84 -21.71 -10.95
N PRO A 33 -9.44 -22.06 -12.11
CA PRO A 33 -8.88 -23.04 -13.02
C PRO A 33 -7.56 -22.59 -13.68
N SER A 34 -7.40 -21.29 -13.89
CA SER A 34 -6.25 -20.70 -14.60
C SER A 34 -5.03 -20.53 -13.71
N SER A 35 -5.19 -19.92 -12.53
CA SER A 35 -4.08 -19.64 -11.62
C SER A 35 -3.90 -20.67 -10.51
N GLY A 36 -4.92 -21.49 -10.25
CA GLY A 36 -4.93 -22.46 -9.14
C GLY A 36 -5.14 -21.84 -7.76
N PHE A 37 -5.31 -20.49 -7.65
CA PHE A 37 -5.62 -19.82 -6.40
C PHE A 37 -7.00 -20.21 -5.87
N TYR A 38 -7.11 -20.31 -4.55
CA TYR A 38 -8.38 -20.41 -3.86
C TYR A 38 -8.87 -19.03 -3.45
N SER A 39 -10.07 -18.65 -3.85
CA SER A 39 -10.74 -17.41 -3.45
C SER A 39 -11.78 -17.71 -2.39
N VAL A 40 -11.65 -17.04 -1.24
CA VAL A 40 -12.57 -17.14 -0.12
C VAL A 40 -13.40 -15.85 -0.09
N SER A 41 -14.74 -15.97 -0.14
CA SER A 41 -15.61 -14.82 -0.40
C SER A 41 -16.63 -14.49 0.68
N ARG A 42 -16.97 -15.40 1.60
CA ARG A 42 -17.85 -15.10 2.73
C ARG A 42 -17.11 -14.39 3.86
N TYR A 43 -17.76 -13.45 4.50
CA TYR A 43 -17.18 -12.64 5.57
C TYR A 43 -16.58 -13.49 6.70
N GLU A 44 -17.32 -14.48 7.21
CA GLU A 44 -16.89 -15.33 8.32
C GLU A 44 -15.67 -16.17 7.94
N ASP A 45 -15.65 -16.70 6.70
CA ASP A 45 -14.53 -17.50 6.21
C ASP A 45 -13.27 -16.64 6.00
N VAL A 46 -13.43 -15.45 5.42
CA VAL A 46 -12.35 -14.46 5.27
C VAL A 46 -11.79 -14.07 6.65
N LEU A 47 -12.66 -13.77 7.60
CA LEU A 47 -12.27 -13.43 8.96
C LEU A 47 -11.53 -14.58 9.65
N SER A 48 -12.00 -15.83 9.45
CA SER A 48 -11.35 -17.04 9.93
C SER A 48 -9.93 -17.19 9.35
N VAL A 49 -9.76 -17.00 8.04
CA VAL A 49 -8.45 -17.04 7.36
C VAL A 49 -7.50 -15.98 7.94
N LEU A 50 -7.98 -14.74 8.09
CA LEU A 50 -7.15 -13.62 8.55
C LEU A 50 -6.73 -13.72 10.01
N LYS A 51 -7.54 -14.40 10.87
CA LYS A 51 -7.29 -14.56 12.30
C LYS A 51 -6.43 -15.78 12.64
N ARG A 52 -6.11 -16.65 11.68
CA ARG A 52 -5.32 -17.88 11.92
C ARG A 52 -3.97 -17.84 11.18
N PRO A 53 -3.03 -16.95 11.55
CA PRO A 53 -1.73 -16.80 10.85
C PRO A 53 -0.88 -18.08 10.93
N GLU A 54 -1.10 -18.96 11.90
CA GLU A 54 -0.43 -20.26 12.00
C GLU A 54 -0.84 -21.24 10.90
N ALA A 55 -2.05 -21.08 10.36
CA ALA A 55 -2.58 -21.87 9.26
C ALA A 55 -2.51 -21.14 7.91
N PHE A 56 -2.49 -19.81 7.92
CA PHE A 56 -2.53 -18.96 6.74
C PHE A 56 -1.45 -17.88 6.79
N SER A 57 -0.27 -18.21 6.30
CA SER A 57 0.92 -17.37 6.34
C SER A 57 0.85 -16.19 5.36
N SER A 58 1.38 -15.05 5.78
CA SER A 58 1.58 -13.86 4.93
C SER A 58 2.90 -13.88 4.15
N ARG A 59 3.82 -14.81 4.42
CA ARG A 59 5.22 -14.76 3.91
C ARG A 59 5.32 -14.82 2.40
N ALA A 60 4.41 -15.53 1.72
CA ALA A 60 4.41 -15.62 0.27
C ALA A 60 3.72 -14.44 -0.43
N MET A 61 3.20 -13.44 0.31
CA MET A 61 2.46 -12.33 -0.28
C MET A 61 3.28 -11.59 -1.35
N PHE A 62 4.56 -11.33 -1.11
CA PHE A 62 5.43 -10.68 -2.11
C PHE A 62 5.62 -11.53 -3.34
N THR A 63 5.85 -12.83 -3.20
CA THR A 63 5.98 -13.76 -4.33
C THR A 63 4.71 -13.76 -5.18
N VAL A 64 3.54 -13.76 -4.54
CA VAL A 64 2.26 -13.70 -5.24
C VAL A 64 2.10 -12.36 -5.97
N LEU A 65 2.35 -11.24 -5.30
CA LEU A 65 2.20 -9.91 -5.89
C LEU A 65 3.18 -9.66 -7.03
N MET A 66 4.43 -10.09 -6.90
CA MET A 66 5.47 -9.81 -7.90
C MET A 66 5.47 -10.82 -9.06
N ASN A 67 5.18 -12.08 -8.82
CA ASN A 67 5.35 -13.16 -9.79
C ASN A 67 4.04 -13.92 -10.09
N GLY A 68 2.88 -13.45 -9.61
CA GLY A 68 1.63 -14.18 -9.75
C GLY A 68 1.65 -15.56 -9.09
N GLY A 69 2.40 -15.72 -8.00
CA GLY A 69 2.54 -16.97 -7.25
C GLY A 69 3.56 -17.98 -7.82
N LYS A 70 4.25 -17.64 -8.89
CA LYS A 70 5.33 -18.49 -9.43
C LYS A 70 6.61 -18.27 -8.64
N GLU A 71 7.22 -19.36 -8.16
CA GLU A 71 8.51 -19.32 -7.44
C GLU A 71 9.73 -19.15 -8.38
N GLU A 72 9.51 -18.76 -9.62
CA GLU A 72 10.59 -18.55 -10.56
C GLU A 72 11.38 -17.29 -10.19
N LEU A 73 12.68 -17.46 -10.02
CA LEU A 73 13.60 -16.33 -9.92
C LEU A 73 13.47 -15.47 -11.19
N PRO A 74 13.57 -14.13 -11.07
CA PRO A 74 13.57 -13.27 -12.25
C PRO A 74 14.59 -13.79 -13.25
N ALA A 75 14.18 -13.98 -14.49
CA ALA A 75 15.09 -14.41 -15.55
C ALA A 75 16.33 -13.51 -15.54
N LEU A 76 17.51 -14.10 -15.67
CA LEU A 76 18.78 -13.39 -15.76
C LEU A 76 18.77 -12.50 -17.01
N SER A 77 18.03 -11.40 -16.91
CA SER A 77 18.02 -10.35 -17.93
C SER A 77 19.19 -9.40 -17.72
N TRP A 78 19.64 -8.77 -18.79
CA TRP A 78 20.70 -7.74 -18.71
C TRP A 78 20.32 -6.60 -17.78
N ASP A 79 19.02 -6.25 -17.70
CA ASP A 79 18.50 -5.24 -16.79
C ASP A 79 18.59 -5.68 -15.32
N PHE A 80 18.36 -6.97 -15.03
CA PHE A 80 18.54 -7.51 -13.69
C PHE A 80 20.01 -7.50 -13.24
N VAL A 81 20.94 -7.90 -14.12
CA VAL A 81 22.39 -7.82 -13.84
C VAL A 81 22.81 -6.37 -13.58
N ARG A 82 22.36 -5.46 -14.42
CA ARG A 82 22.59 -4.02 -14.26
C ARG A 82 22.03 -3.47 -12.95
N PHE A 83 20.84 -3.92 -12.55
CA PHE A 83 20.28 -3.60 -11.24
C PHE A 83 21.17 -4.09 -10.10
N LEU A 84 21.59 -5.35 -10.11
CA LEU A 84 22.44 -5.93 -9.05
C LEU A 84 23.77 -5.18 -8.87
N VAL A 85 24.35 -4.68 -9.96
CA VAL A 85 25.59 -3.88 -9.90
C VAL A 85 25.30 -2.47 -9.38
N ARG A 86 24.24 -1.81 -9.88
CA ARG A 86 23.93 -0.41 -9.54
C ARG A 86 23.36 -0.26 -8.14
N PHE A 87 22.66 -1.29 -7.65
CA PHE A 87 21.99 -1.27 -6.35
C PHE A 87 22.95 -0.94 -5.20
N PRO A 88 24.02 -1.74 -4.93
CA PRO A 88 24.95 -1.44 -3.83
C PRO A 88 25.71 -0.14 -4.04
N LEU A 89 26.04 0.21 -5.28
CA LEU A 89 26.77 1.43 -5.60
C LEU A 89 25.95 2.69 -5.28
N ARG A 90 24.66 2.70 -5.63
CA ARG A 90 23.78 3.85 -5.42
C ARG A 90 23.19 3.92 -4.02
N THR A 91 22.75 2.79 -3.48
CA THR A 91 22.04 2.76 -2.19
C THR A 91 22.98 2.56 -1.01
N ARG A 92 24.17 1.99 -1.22
CA ARG A 92 25.09 1.50 -0.18
C ARG A 92 24.39 0.54 0.80
N LEU A 93 23.39 -0.19 0.34
CA LEU A 93 22.72 -1.27 1.04
C LEU A 93 23.25 -2.62 0.51
N ASN A 94 23.21 -3.63 1.37
CA ASN A 94 23.57 -4.98 0.94
C ASN A 94 22.38 -5.64 0.22
N PRO A 95 22.49 -5.97 -1.08
CA PRO A 95 21.39 -6.60 -1.82
C PRO A 95 20.99 -7.96 -1.23
N PHE A 96 21.95 -8.70 -0.66
CA PHE A 96 21.68 -9.99 -0.03
C PHE A 96 20.97 -9.89 1.33
N ALA A 97 20.82 -8.69 1.89
CA ALA A 97 20.04 -8.46 3.09
C ALA A 97 18.53 -8.35 2.82
N PHE A 98 18.10 -8.06 1.59
CA PHE A 98 16.70 -7.86 1.24
C PHE A 98 15.83 -9.10 1.44
N PRO A 99 16.21 -10.31 0.95
CA PRO A 99 15.40 -11.50 1.15
C PRO A 99 15.27 -11.91 2.63
N LYS A 100 16.19 -11.43 3.48
CA LYS A 100 16.23 -11.72 4.91
C LYS A 100 15.62 -10.60 5.77
N ALA A 101 15.34 -9.46 5.18
CA ALA A 101 14.78 -8.33 5.89
C ALA A 101 13.32 -8.60 6.27
N ARG A 102 12.99 -8.35 7.52
CA ARG A 102 11.61 -8.43 7.98
C ARG A 102 10.77 -7.38 7.26
N ASN A 103 9.56 -7.76 6.89
CA ASN A 103 8.62 -6.88 6.22
C ASN A 103 7.24 -6.99 6.87
N LEU A 104 6.65 -5.85 7.23
CA LEU A 104 5.41 -5.80 7.99
C LEU A 104 4.23 -6.54 7.32
N ILE A 105 4.11 -6.47 6.00
CA ILE A 105 2.98 -7.09 5.28
C ILE A 105 3.24 -8.55 4.88
N ALA A 106 4.50 -9.00 4.98
CA ALA A 106 4.94 -10.32 4.57
C ALA A 106 5.60 -11.10 5.71
N ASP A 107 5.31 -10.78 6.95
CA ASP A 107 5.81 -11.51 8.12
C ASP A 107 4.64 -12.05 8.95
N ASP A 108 4.90 -13.14 9.64
CA ASP A 108 3.94 -13.78 10.54
C ASP A 108 4.32 -13.51 12.01
N PRO A 109 3.40 -13.72 12.98
CA PRO A 109 3.73 -13.70 14.39
C PRO A 109 4.88 -14.70 14.72
N PRO A 110 5.81 -14.34 15.65
CA PRO A 110 5.82 -13.11 16.46
C PRO A 110 6.47 -11.90 15.77
N GLY A 111 7.13 -12.09 14.61
CA GLY A 111 7.86 -11.05 13.88
C GLY A 111 6.97 -9.88 13.47
N HIS A 112 5.82 -10.19 12.88
CA HIS A 112 4.79 -9.20 12.51
C HIS A 112 4.39 -8.31 13.69
N GLY A 113 4.10 -8.90 14.88
CA GLY A 113 3.70 -8.13 16.06
C GLY A 113 4.76 -7.12 16.49
N THR A 114 6.02 -7.51 16.39
CA THR A 114 7.17 -6.64 16.68
C THR A 114 7.23 -5.44 15.73
N LEU A 115 7.10 -5.67 14.43
CA LEU A 115 7.09 -4.60 13.42
C LEU A 115 5.83 -3.72 13.54
N ARG A 116 4.67 -4.30 13.84
CA ARG A 116 3.43 -3.57 14.09
C ARG A 116 3.56 -2.57 15.23
N ASN A 117 4.25 -2.95 16.30
CA ASN A 117 4.54 -2.07 17.42
C ASN A 117 5.42 -0.88 17.02
N VAL A 118 6.30 -1.04 16.02
CA VAL A 118 7.07 0.09 15.45
C VAL A 118 6.14 1.08 14.77
N VAL A 119 5.16 0.61 13.96
CA VAL A 119 4.14 1.48 13.34
C VAL A 119 3.33 2.22 14.40
N ASN A 120 2.82 1.50 15.39
CA ASN A 120 1.92 2.05 16.40
C ASN A 120 2.54 3.25 17.15
N ARG A 121 3.86 3.31 17.29
CA ARG A 121 4.55 4.46 17.88
C ARG A 121 4.47 5.73 17.03
N GLY A 122 4.52 5.57 15.71
CA GLY A 122 4.40 6.67 14.77
C GLY A 122 2.95 7.16 14.58
N PHE A 123 1.98 6.25 14.74
CA PHE A 123 0.56 6.46 14.45
C PHE A 123 -0.32 6.40 15.71
N THR A 124 0.10 7.05 16.79
CA THR A 124 -0.75 7.17 17.98
C THR A 124 -1.94 8.10 17.70
N PRO A 125 -3.12 7.90 18.36
CA PRO A 125 -4.28 8.79 18.18
C PRO A 125 -3.94 10.28 18.38
N ARG A 126 -3.09 10.60 19.35
CA ARG A 126 -2.64 11.97 19.60
C ARG A 126 -1.84 12.56 18.42
N ARG A 127 -0.93 11.78 17.83
CA ARG A 127 -0.15 12.22 16.67
C ARG A 127 -1.04 12.39 15.44
N ILE A 128 -1.96 11.46 15.22
CA ILE A 128 -2.91 11.56 14.10
C ILE A 128 -3.78 12.81 14.24
N ALA A 129 -4.36 13.06 15.42
CA ALA A 129 -5.16 14.25 15.66
C ALA A 129 -4.36 15.56 15.47
N ALA A 130 -3.07 15.57 15.79
CA ALA A 130 -2.21 16.73 15.57
C ALA A 130 -2.00 17.08 14.08
N TRP A 131 -2.20 16.12 13.17
CA TRP A 131 -2.09 16.34 11.73
C TRP A 131 -3.36 16.91 11.10
N GLU A 132 -4.51 16.84 11.78
CA GLU A 132 -5.80 17.29 11.20
C GLU A 132 -5.75 18.76 10.71
N PRO A 133 -5.24 19.76 11.46
CA PRO A 133 -5.17 21.14 10.98
C PRO A 133 -4.34 21.27 9.70
N ARG A 134 -3.19 20.57 9.65
CA ARG A 134 -2.32 20.61 8.47
C ARG A 134 -2.94 19.94 7.26
N ILE A 135 -3.63 18.80 7.45
CA ILE A 135 -4.35 18.13 6.38
C ILE A 135 -5.45 19.04 5.82
N ARG A 136 -6.19 19.77 6.69
CA ARG A 136 -7.19 20.74 6.23
C ARG A 136 -6.60 21.87 5.38
N GLU A 137 -5.46 22.42 5.79
CA GLU A 137 -4.74 23.42 4.99
C GLU A 137 -4.34 22.87 3.62
N LEU A 138 -3.81 21.65 3.57
CA LEU A 138 -3.44 20.99 2.30
C LEU A 138 -4.66 20.76 1.40
N VAL A 139 -5.78 20.31 1.98
CA VAL A 139 -7.04 20.16 1.26
C VAL A 139 -7.48 21.49 0.66
N GLU A 140 -7.49 22.57 1.45
CA GLU A 140 -7.86 23.91 0.98
C GLU A 140 -6.91 24.42 -0.11
N GLN A 141 -5.62 24.18 0.01
CA GLN A 141 -4.63 24.54 -1.01
C GLN A 141 -4.89 23.82 -2.33
N HIS A 142 -5.10 22.50 -2.30
CA HIS A 142 -5.39 21.72 -3.51
C HIS A 142 -6.73 22.12 -4.14
N LEU A 143 -7.79 22.28 -3.35
CA LEU A 143 -9.10 22.73 -3.84
C LEU A 143 -9.05 24.17 -4.37
N GLY A 144 -8.27 25.05 -3.73
CA GLY A 144 -8.07 26.43 -4.17
C GLY A 144 -7.34 26.58 -5.48
N ALA A 145 -6.53 25.59 -5.87
CA ALA A 145 -5.86 25.54 -7.16
C ALA A 145 -6.81 25.13 -8.31
N LEU A 146 -7.94 24.50 -8.00
CA LEU A 146 -8.95 24.10 -8.98
C LEU A 146 -9.79 25.32 -9.37
N ARG A 147 -9.94 25.55 -10.68
CA ARG A 147 -10.73 26.68 -11.18
C ARG A 147 -12.24 26.37 -11.08
N ARG A 148 -13.00 27.27 -10.47
CA ARG A 148 -14.46 27.12 -10.39
C ARG A 148 -15.08 27.16 -11.78
N GLY A 149 -15.92 26.16 -12.09
CA GLY A 149 -16.65 26.08 -13.35
C GLY A 149 -15.86 25.47 -14.51
N GLU A 150 -14.59 25.08 -14.30
CA GLU A 150 -13.83 24.30 -15.27
C GLU A 150 -13.83 22.81 -14.89
N PRO A 151 -13.88 21.89 -15.85
CA PRO A 151 -13.66 20.47 -15.58
C PRO A 151 -12.27 20.24 -14.98
N PHE A 152 -12.15 19.32 -14.03
CA PHE A 152 -10.89 18.89 -13.46
C PHE A 152 -10.87 17.36 -13.28
N ASP A 153 -9.70 16.78 -13.25
CA ASP A 153 -9.51 15.36 -12.97
C ASP A 153 -9.35 15.17 -11.46
N LEU A 154 -10.39 14.66 -10.81
CA LEU A 154 -10.38 14.43 -9.35
C LEU A 154 -9.17 13.59 -8.92
N VAL A 155 -8.80 12.57 -9.70
CA VAL A 155 -7.74 11.65 -9.34
C VAL A 155 -6.38 12.33 -9.47
N HIS A 156 -6.09 12.93 -10.61
CA HIS A 156 -4.77 13.54 -10.89
C HIS A 156 -4.56 14.88 -10.18
N ASP A 157 -5.61 15.69 -10.07
CA ASP A 157 -5.50 17.05 -9.55
C ASP A 157 -5.67 17.12 -8.02
N PHE A 158 -6.30 16.10 -7.40
CA PHE A 158 -6.61 16.12 -5.98
C PHE A 158 -6.25 14.81 -5.25
N ALA A 159 -6.82 13.66 -5.66
CA ALA A 159 -6.74 12.44 -4.87
C ALA A 159 -5.31 11.84 -4.81
N ILE A 160 -4.50 11.99 -5.85
CA ILE A 160 -3.08 11.57 -5.84
C ILE A 160 -2.20 12.57 -5.07
N PRO A 161 -2.19 13.88 -5.37
CA PRO A 161 -1.24 14.80 -4.74
C PRO A 161 -1.46 14.98 -3.25
N LEU A 162 -2.69 14.91 -2.75
CA LEU A 162 -2.98 15.13 -1.34
C LEU A 162 -2.31 14.09 -0.42
N PRO A 163 -2.54 12.77 -0.55
CA PRO A 163 -1.89 11.77 0.30
C PRO A 163 -0.37 11.74 0.14
N VAL A 164 0.14 11.97 -1.07
CA VAL A 164 1.61 12.05 -1.31
C VAL A 164 2.23 13.18 -0.52
N THR A 165 1.59 14.36 -0.52
CA THR A 165 2.07 15.52 0.24
C THR A 165 2.01 15.25 1.74
N VAL A 166 0.88 14.71 2.23
CA VAL A 166 0.71 14.38 3.66
C VAL A 166 1.78 13.39 4.12
N ILE A 167 1.98 12.28 3.41
CA ILE A 167 2.98 11.27 3.84
C ILE A 167 4.41 11.80 3.72
N ALA A 168 4.71 12.64 2.72
CA ALA A 168 6.02 13.28 2.59
C ALA A 168 6.31 14.18 3.80
N GLU A 169 5.37 15.05 4.18
CA GLU A 169 5.52 15.90 5.34
C GLU A 169 5.61 15.11 6.65
N MET A 170 4.78 14.09 6.84
CA MET A 170 4.85 13.19 8.00
C MET A 170 6.20 12.49 8.13
N LEU A 171 6.81 12.11 7.02
CA LEU A 171 8.14 11.49 6.97
C LEU A 171 9.26 12.52 7.16
N GLY A 172 8.95 13.82 7.21
CA GLY A 172 9.94 14.89 7.32
C GLY A 172 10.78 15.05 6.05
N ILE A 173 10.17 14.85 4.88
CA ILE A 173 10.80 15.09 3.58
C ILE A 173 10.87 16.60 3.35
N GLU A 174 12.05 17.08 3.00
CA GLU A 174 12.30 18.51 2.76
C GLU A 174 11.43 19.05 1.60
N PRO A 175 10.85 20.27 1.70
CA PRO A 175 9.96 20.83 0.67
C PRO A 175 10.57 20.82 -0.75
N GLU A 176 11.89 21.06 -0.84
CA GLU A 176 12.63 21.06 -2.11
C GLU A 176 12.66 19.68 -2.77
N ARG A 177 12.42 18.61 -2.00
CA ARG A 177 12.40 17.22 -2.44
C ARG A 177 11.01 16.69 -2.73
N GLN A 178 9.95 17.44 -2.49
CA GLN A 178 8.58 16.94 -2.69
C GLN A 178 8.29 16.54 -4.14
N ARG A 179 8.85 17.26 -5.12
CA ARG A 179 8.74 16.88 -6.55
C ARG A 179 9.44 15.56 -6.85
N ASP A 180 10.66 15.38 -6.32
CA ASP A 180 11.38 14.11 -6.45
C ASP A 180 10.61 12.99 -5.77
N PHE A 181 10.07 13.26 -4.58
CA PHE A 181 9.30 12.29 -3.80
C PHE A 181 8.05 11.82 -4.54
N LYS A 182 7.31 12.76 -5.18
CA LYS A 182 6.18 12.41 -6.05
C LYS A 182 6.62 11.48 -7.19
N ARG A 183 7.65 11.85 -7.93
CA ARG A 183 8.20 11.05 -9.03
C ARG A 183 8.64 9.65 -8.58
N TRP A 184 9.29 9.55 -7.41
CA TRP A 184 9.69 8.27 -6.85
C TRP A 184 8.49 7.44 -6.41
N SER A 185 7.49 8.07 -5.79
CA SER A 185 6.24 7.42 -5.39
C SER A 185 5.51 6.84 -6.59
N ASP A 186 5.33 7.64 -7.64
CA ASP A 186 4.68 7.22 -8.88
C ASP A 186 5.39 6.00 -9.49
N ALA A 187 6.74 6.03 -9.54
CA ALA A 187 7.53 4.91 -10.07
C ALA A 187 7.40 3.63 -9.22
N VAL A 188 7.34 3.74 -7.89
CA VAL A 188 7.15 2.58 -7.00
C VAL A 188 5.77 1.97 -7.20
N ILE A 189 4.73 2.80 -7.30
CA ILE A 189 3.34 2.36 -7.52
C ILE A 189 3.20 1.70 -8.90
N GLU A 190 3.69 2.36 -9.94
CA GLU A 190 3.63 1.85 -11.31
C GLU A 190 4.41 0.53 -11.46
N GLY A 191 5.56 0.42 -10.78
CA GLY A 191 6.33 -0.83 -10.70
C GLY A 191 5.57 -1.95 -9.99
N ALA A 192 4.74 -1.63 -9.00
CA ALA A 192 3.96 -2.62 -8.25
C ALA A 192 2.68 -3.06 -8.97
N THR A 193 2.03 -2.20 -9.75
CA THR A 193 0.64 -2.41 -10.21
C THR A 193 0.48 -2.79 -11.68
N GLY A 194 1.32 -2.30 -12.56
CA GLY A 194 0.99 -2.41 -13.98
C GLY A 194 2.16 -2.64 -14.94
N ALA A 195 2.66 -1.58 -15.53
CA ALA A 195 3.75 -1.62 -16.50
C ALA A 195 5.02 -2.27 -15.93
N GLY A 196 5.22 -2.19 -14.60
CA GLY A 196 6.30 -2.85 -13.88
C GLY A 196 6.23 -4.37 -13.93
N ARG A 197 5.04 -4.98 -14.00
CA ARG A 197 4.88 -6.43 -14.16
C ARG A 197 5.36 -6.93 -15.52
N ALA A 198 5.19 -6.13 -16.56
CA ALA A 198 5.67 -6.47 -17.90
C ALA A 198 7.19 -6.31 -18.03
N ARG A 199 7.80 -5.38 -17.26
CA ARG A 199 9.24 -5.11 -17.25
C ARG A 199 9.72 -4.66 -15.86
N PRO A 200 9.80 -5.54 -14.87
CA PRO A 200 10.07 -5.19 -13.47
C PRO A 200 11.42 -4.51 -13.22
N PHE A 201 12.35 -4.61 -14.18
CA PHE A 201 13.66 -3.98 -14.12
C PHE A 201 13.86 -2.92 -15.22
N ALA A 202 12.77 -2.35 -15.76
CA ALA A 202 12.89 -1.26 -16.72
C ALA A 202 13.71 -0.10 -16.13
N PRO A 203 14.70 0.46 -16.87
CA PRO A 203 15.65 1.42 -16.32
C PRO A 203 15.01 2.64 -15.65
N VAL A 204 13.89 3.13 -16.19
CA VAL A 204 13.20 4.31 -15.68
C VAL A 204 12.66 4.08 -14.25
N TYR A 205 12.08 2.90 -13.98
CA TYR A 205 11.58 2.54 -12.64
C TYR A 205 12.72 2.24 -11.68
N VAL A 206 13.69 1.46 -12.15
CA VAL A 206 14.87 1.10 -11.36
C VAL A 206 15.61 2.34 -10.89
N ASP A 207 15.83 3.33 -11.75
CA ASP A 207 16.54 4.55 -11.37
C ASP A 207 15.78 5.33 -10.28
N ALA A 208 14.47 5.52 -10.42
CA ALA A 208 13.65 6.21 -9.44
C ALA A 208 13.62 5.48 -8.08
N VAL A 209 13.48 4.16 -8.09
CA VAL A 209 13.50 3.34 -6.87
C VAL A 209 14.87 3.40 -6.18
N LEU A 210 15.97 3.31 -6.94
CA LEU A 210 17.33 3.41 -6.39
C LEU A 210 17.61 4.81 -5.79
N GLU A 211 17.11 5.86 -6.43
CA GLU A 211 17.21 7.23 -5.91
C GLU A 211 16.44 7.40 -4.60
N LEU A 212 15.19 6.90 -4.56
CA LEU A 212 14.38 6.89 -3.34
C LEU A 212 15.09 6.15 -2.21
N MET A 213 15.53 4.92 -2.44
CA MET A 213 16.22 4.12 -1.43
C MET A 213 17.49 4.81 -0.92
N ALA A 214 18.27 5.40 -1.83
CA ALA A 214 19.47 6.15 -1.46
C ALA A 214 19.13 7.40 -0.63
N TYR A 215 18.06 8.10 -0.97
CA TYR A 215 17.56 9.24 -0.21
C TYR A 215 17.08 8.79 1.18
N LEU A 216 16.20 7.79 1.27
CA LEU A 216 15.67 7.28 2.54
C LEU A 216 16.79 6.78 3.47
N ARG A 217 17.79 6.07 2.92
CA ARG A 217 18.95 5.66 3.72
C ARG A 217 19.70 6.85 4.33
N ARG A 218 19.88 7.94 3.57
CA ARG A 218 20.53 9.16 4.09
C ARG A 218 19.65 9.85 5.13
N ALA A 219 18.35 9.97 4.89
CA ALA A 219 17.38 10.53 5.82
C ALA A 219 17.38 9.77 7.15
N ILE A 220 17.28 8.44 7.08
CA ILE A 220 17.35 7.55 8.24
C ILE A 220 18.66 7.71 9.01
N ALA A 221 19.79 7.79 8.31
CA ALA A 221 21.09 7.99 8.96
C ALA A 221 21.19 9.36 9.66
N ARG A 222 20.60 10.41 9.09
CA ARG A 222 20.51 11.73 9.76
C ARG A 222 19.64 11.66 11.01
N ARG A 223 18.44 11.06 10.93
CA ARG A 223 17.49 10.94 12.07
C ARG A 223 18.02 10.06 13.20
N ARG A 224 18.86 9.08 12.91
CA ARG A 224 19.55 8.31 13.95
C ARG A 224 20.55 9.13 14.76
N ARG A 225 21.18 10.14 14.14
CA ARG A 225 22.14 11.03 14.80
C ARG A 225 21.47 12.20 15.50
N ALA A 226 20.44 12.76 14.87
CA ALA A 226 19.67 13.89 15.32
C ALA A 226 18.18 13.63 15.08
N PRO A 227 17.49 12.98 16.03
CA PRO A 227 16.04 12.74 15.93
C PRO A 227 15.26 14.05 15.85
N GLY A 228 14.24 14.06 14.98
CA GLY A 228 13.28 15.16 14.83
C GLY A 228 11.89 14.75 15.33
N ASP A 229 10.91 15.60 15.10
CA ASP A 229 9.49 15.30 15.35
C ASP A 229 8.79 14.81 14.09
N ASP A 230 9.42 13.86 13.40
CA ASP A 230 8.89 13.24 12.20
C ASP A 230 8.66 11.73 12.38
N LEU A 231 7.94 11.13 11.42
CA LEU A 231 7.59 9.73 11.48
C LEU A 231 8.83 8.81 11.37
N ILE A 232 9.85 9.21 10.60
CA ILE A 232 11.11 8.44 10.52
C ILE A 232 11.75 8.38 11.92
N SER A 233 11.84 9.50 12.62
CA SER A 233 12.39 9.56 13.98
C SER A 233 11.59 8.71 14.97
N ALA A 234 10.25 8.78 14.89
CA ALA A 234 9.37 7.98 15.73
C ALA A 234 9.54 6.46 15.53
N ILE A 235 9.72 6.04 14.27
CA ILE A 235 9.95 4.63 13.90
C ILE A 235 11.32 4.15 14.39
N LEU A 236 12.33 5.03 14.32
CA LEU A 236 13.70 4.70 14.70
C LEU A 236 13.95 4.76 16.19
N ALA A 237 13.04 5.33 16.98
CA ALA A 237 13.17 5.44 18.42
C ALA A 237 13.32 4.06 19.07
N ASP A 238 14.24 3.94 20.04
CA ASP A 238 14.43 2.71 20.79
C ASP A 238 13.16 2.39 21.60
N ALA A 239 12.73 1.13 21.54
CA ALA A 239 11.59 0.65 22.32
C ALA A 239 12.05 -0.11 23.56
N PRO A 240 11.27 -0.06 24.65
CA PRO A 240 11.41 -1.05 25.72
C PRO A 240 11.22 -2.45 25.14
N GLY A 241 12.23 -3.32 25.31
CA GLY A 241 12.22 -4.65 24.66
C GLY A 241 12.97 -4.74 23.33
N GLY A 242 13.56 -3.63 22.83
CA GLY A 242 14.77 -3.67 22.00
C GLY A 242 14.66 -4.04 20.54
N THR A 243 13.53 -3.93 19.84
CA THR A 243 13.55 -4.17 18.40
C THR A 243 14.11 -2.97 17.65
N ARG A 244 15.35 -3.11 17.25
CA ARG A 244 16.03 -2.15 16.37
C ARG A 244 15.93 -2.62 14.93
N LEU A 245 15.46 -1.75 14.05
CA LEU A 245 15.47 -2.02 12.61
C LEU A 245 16.90 -1.91 12.08
N SER A 246 17.34 -2.88 11.30
CA SER A 246 18.56 -2.76 10.50
C SER A 246 18.43 -1.60 9.49
N PRO A 247 19.52 -1.12 8.88
CA PRO A 247 19.45 -0.09 7.84
C PRO A 247 18.54 -0.47 6.67
N THR A 248 18.59 -1.72 6.24
CA THR A 248 17.75 -2.24 5.14
C THR A 248 16.29 -2.32 5.56
N GLU A 249 15.99 -2.87 6.73
CA GLU A 249 14.61 -2.94 7.26
C GLU A 249 14.01 -1.55 7.42
N ALA A 250 14.77 -0.58 7.93
CA ALA A 250 14.29 0.80 8.09
C ALA A 250 13.94 1.46 6.74
N VAL A 251 14.76 1.25 5.70
CA VAL A 251 14.48 1.76 4.35
C VAL A 251 13.22 1.12 3.78
N LEU A 252 13.13 -0.22 3.83
CA LEU A 252 11.95 -0.95 3.36
C LEU A 252 10.68 -0.57 4.12
N PHE A 253 10.81 -0.33 5.42
CA PHE A 253 9.69 0.04 6.26
C PHE A 253 9.14 1.44 5.90
N VAL A 254 10.02 2.43 5.73
CA VAL A 254 9.61 3.78 5.31
C VAL A 254 9.06 3.76 3.88
N GLN A 255 9.65 2.98 2.98
CA GLN A 255 9.12 2.79 1.63
C GLN A 255 7.72 2.14 1.64
N LEU A 256 7.50 1.15 2.52
CA LEU A 256 6.18 0.55 2.69
C LEU A 256 5.14 1.56 3.15
N LEU A 257 5.47 2.42 4.12
CA LEU A 257 4.55 3.47 4.59
C LEU A 257 4.18 4.46 3.49
N LEU A 258 5.13 4.79 2.62
CA LEU A 258 4.88 5.62 1.45
C LEU A 258 3.81 4.99 0.54
N VAL A 259 4.01 3.73 0.16
CA VAL A 259 3.08 3.03 -0.77
C VAL A 259 1.72 2.82 -0.10
N ALA A 260 1.71 2.32 1.13
CA ALA A 260 0.47 2.00 1.85
C ALA A 260 -0.40 3.24 2.14
N GLY A 261 0.23 4.38 2.41
CA GLY A 261 -0.49 5.62 2.72
C GLY A 261 -0.99 6.39 1.50
N ASN A 262 -0.41 6.16 0.33
CA ASN A 262 -0.75 6.91 -0.88
C ASN A 262 -1.87 6.23 -1.67
N GLU A 263 -1.64 5.06 -2.23
CA GLU A 263 -2.54 4.41 -3.20
C GLU A 263 -3.92 4.10 -2.61
N THR A 264 -3.95 3.58 -1.38
CA THR A 264 -5.22 3.23 -0.74
C THR A 264 -6.09 4.45 -0.46
N THR A 265 -5.50 5.56 -0.05
CA THR A 265 -6.23 6.81 0.20
C THR A 265 -6.70 7.45 -1.10
N THR A 266 -5.85 7.47 -2.13
CA THR A 266 -6.21 7.93 -3.48
C THR A 266 -7.43 7.18 -4.02
N ASN A 267 -7.40 5.85 -3.96
CA ASN A 267 -8.49 5.01 -4.44
C ASN A 267 -9.75 5.22 -3.61
N LEU A 268 -9.65 5.32 -2.28
CA LEU A 268 -10.81 5.60 -1.43
C LEU A 268 -11.48 6.93 -1.78
N ILE A 269 -10.72 7.99 -2.01
CA ILE A 269 -11.27 9.30 -2.41
C ILE A 269 -12.00 9.17 -3.74
N GLY A 270 -11.37 8.54 -4.75
CA GLY A 270 -11.97 8.32 -6.06
C GLY A 270 -13.25 7.51 -5.99
N ASN A 271 -13.21 6.35 -5.35
CA ASN A 271 -14.33 5.43 -5.20
C ASN A 271 -15.50 6.08 -4.43
N ALA A 272 -15.21 6.79 -3.33
CA ALA A 272 -16.22 7.46 -2.54
C ALA A 272 -16.95 8.56 -3.34
N VAL A 273 -16.21 9.37 -4.10
CA VAL A 273 -16.82 10.42 -4.94
C VAL A 273 -17.61 9.80 -6.08
N GLN A 274 -17.09 8.77 -6.76
CA GLN A 274 -17.82 8.06 -7.81
C GLN A 274 -19.13 7.48 -7.27
N ALA A 275 -19.07 6.76 -6.14
CA ALA A 275 -20.25 6.20 -5.50
C ALA A 275 -21.30 7.28 -5.14
N LEU A 276 -20.87 8.44 -4.67
CA LEU A 276 -21.79 9.56 -4.38
C LEU A 276 -22.40 10.18 -5.65
N LEU A 277 -21.66 10.21 -6.76
CA LEU A 277 -22.19 10.69 -8.04
C LEU A 277 -23.23 9.71 -8.61
N ASP A 278 -23.02 8.40 -8.42
CA ASP A 278 -23.97 7.36 -8.82
C ASP A 278 -25.19 7.28 -7.89
N HIS A 279 -25.12 7.87 -6.69
CA HIS A 279 -26.19 7.92 -5.69
C HIS A 279 -26.49 9.36 -5.23
N PRO A 280 -27.09 10.20 -6.10
CA PRO A 280 -27.27 11.63 -5.84
C PRO A 280 -28.10 11.96 -4.61
N GLU A 281 -29.02 11.08 -4.19
CA GLU A 281 -29.77 11.21 -2.95
C GLU A 281 -28.88 11.11 -1.70
N GLN A 282 -27.85 10.25 -1.71
CA GLN A 282 -26.88 10.14 -0.64
C GLN A 282 -25.95 11.37 -0.61
N LEU A 283 -25.52 11.83 -1.76
CA LEU A 283 -24.75 13.08 -1.88
C LEU A 283 -25.53 14.26 -1.30
N ALA A 284 -26.82 14.40 -1.66
CA ALA A 284 -27.69 15.46 -1.14
C ALA A 284 -27.90 15.35 0.38
N ARG A 285 -27.98 14.11 0.90
CA ARG A 285 -28.11 13.86 2.34
C ARG A 285 -26.86 14.30 3.10
N VAL A 286 -25.69 13.88 2.67
CA VAL A 286 -24.41 14.24 3.32
C VAL A 286 -24.16 15.75 3.26
N ARG A 287 -24.54 16.42 2.15
CA ARG A 287 -24.45 17.89 2.04
C ARG A 287 -25.34 18.61 3.04
N ARG A 288 -26.52 18.08 3.35
CA ARG A 288 -27.43 18.67 4.36
C ARG A 288 -26.99 18.35 5.78
N GLU A 289 -26.35 17.20 5.99
CA GLU A 289 -26.00 16.67 7.30
C GLU A 289 -24.49 16.32 7.35
N PRO A 290 -23.58 17.31 7.47
CA PRO A 290 -22.12 17.05 7.47
C PRO A 290 -21.66 16.11 8.59
N ALA A 291 -22.43 15.96 9.67
CA ALA A 291 -22.18 15.01 10.74
C ALA A 291 -22.17 13.53 10.27
N LEU A 292 -22.71 13.26 9.07
CA LEU A 292 -22.67 11.92 8.45
C LEU A 292 -21.33 11.58 7.78
N VAL A 293 -20.41 12.53 7.63
CA VAL A 293 -19.12 12.30 6.94
C VAL A 293 -18.32 11.13 7.54
N PRO A 294 -18.19 10.96 8.86
CA PRO A 294 -17.52 9.79 9.41
C PRO A 294 -18.16 8.45 8.99
N ALA A 295 -19.49 8.37 9.02
CA ALA A 295 -20.23 7.19 8.59
C ALA A 295 -20.11 6.95 7.08
N LEU A 296 -20.07 8.02 6.26
CA LEU A 296 -19.80 7.94 4.84
C LEU A 296 -18.43 7.32 4.55
N VAL A 297 -17.38 7.71 5.29
CA VAL A 297 -16.05 7.16 5.11
C VAL A 297 -16.03 5.65 5.39
N GLU A 298 -16.64 5.21 6.49
CA GLU A 298 -16.75 3.78 6.83
C GLU A 298 -17.56 3.01 5.78
N GLU A 299 -18.65 3.58 5.27
CA GLU A 299 -19.44 2.95 4.21
C GLU A 299 -18.71 2.91 2.87
N ALA A 300 -17.96 3.94 2.51
CA ALA A 300 -17.14 3.94 1.30
C ALA A 300 -16.05 2.85 1.35
N LEU A 301 -15.41 2.66 2.51
CA LEU A 301 -14.45 1.57 2.73
C LEU A 301 -15.07 0.17 2.55
N ARG A 302 -16.34 0.01 2.88
CA ARG A 302 -17.08 -1.24 2.71
C ARG A 302 -17.64 -1.40 1.29
N PHE A 303 -18.21 -0.33 0.71
CA PHE A 303 -18.98 -0.36 -0.53
C PHE A 303 -18.09 -0.64 -1.73
N ASP A 304 -16.98 0.10 -1.85
CA ASP A 304 -15.97 -0.10 -2.87
C ASP A 304 -14.55 0.04 -2.27
N ALA A 305 -14.10 -1.07 -1.68
CA ALA A 305 -12.86 -1.09 -0.91
C ALA A 305 -11.64 -0.80 -1.79
N PRO A 306 -10.72 0.08 -1.36
CA PRO A 306 -9.46 0.35 -2.08
C PRO A 306 -8.58 -0.88 -2.24
N VAL A 307 -8.69 -1.83 -1.31
CA VAL A 307 -7.99 -3.12 -1.34
C VAL A 307 -9.03 -4.22 -1.36
N GLN A 308 -9.23 -4.82 -2.53
CA GLN A 308 -10.26 -5.83 -2.74
C GLN A 308 -9.83 -7.26 -2.42
N THR A 309 -8.51 -7.52 -2.46
CA THR A 309 -7.98 -8.88 -2.28
C THR A 309 -6.69 -8.84 -1.47
N VAL A 310 -6.55 -9.77 -0.55
CA VAL A 310 -5.30 -10.06 0.18
C VAL A 310 -4.96 -11.53 0.06
N PHE A 311 -3.67 -11.83 -0.05
CA PHE A 311 -3.20 -13.20 -0.26
C PHE A 311 -2.65 -13.82 1.02
N ARG A 312 -2.88 -15.12 1.18
CA ARG A 312 -2.30 -15.97 2.22
C ARG A 312 -1.88 -17.30 1.63
N THR A 313 -0.91 -17.94 2.22
CA THR A 313 -0.52 -19.31 1.87
C THR A 313 -0.95 -20.24 2.99
N ALA A 314 -1.72 -21.27 2.66
CA ALA A 314 -2.03 -22.34 3.60
C ALA A 314 -0.74 -23.08 3.97
N THR A 315 -0.45 -23.24 5.25
CA THR A 315 0.74 -23.96 5.77
C THR A 315 0.47 -25.45 5.96
N ARG A 316 -0.78 -25.85 5.89
CA ARG A 316 -1.29 -27.23 6.04
C ARG A 316 -2.67 -27.32 5.40
N ASP A 317 -3.19 -28.53 5.27
CA ASP A 317 -4.60 -28.72 4.90
C ASP A 317 -5.51 -28.10 5.97
N VAL A 318 -6.48 -27.31 5.53
CA VAL A 318 -7.40 -26.57 6.38
C VAL A 318 -8.81 -26.67 5.81
N GLU A 319 -9.76 -26.95 6.67
CA GLU A 319 -11.19 -26.86 6.39
C GLU A 319 -11.72 -25.48 6.78
N LEU A 320 -12.54 -24.89 5.88
CA LEU A 320 -13.18 -23.58 6.05
C LEU A 320 -14.69 -23.71 6.09
#